data_be12b8188d1b1d9059ac87d18245d79b
#
_entry.id   be12b8188d1b1d9059ac87d18245d79b
#
_cell.length_a   1.000
_cell.length_b   1.000
_cell.length_c   1.000
_cell.angle_alpha   90.00
_cell.angle_beta   90.00
_cell.angle_gamma   90.00
#
_symmetry.space_group_name_H-M   'P 1'
#
loop_
_entity.id
_entity.type
_entity.pdbx_description
1 polymer ?
#
loop_
_entity_poly.entity_id
_entity_poly.type
_entity_poly.pdbx_seq_one_letter_code
_entity_poly.pdbx_strand_id
1 'polypeptide(L)'
;MKIDIFDTTLRDGFQQEGISPSVKDKLAIAKLIDELGVDFIEGGWPGASPKEKEFFDTAKKDLNLNNAKLVSFGSTRKLNTKVEEDPQVQALIDSQTEYVCIVGKSSNLHITKALETDVDNAISMAVDTVRFLKENNRKVFFDAEHFFDGLKENAEVTLKILDSVVNEGVECFIFCDTNGGTLPHEVTELLNPIIEKYPDQEFGVHFQNDNGCAVTNSLAAVNLGVKHVQGTMNGYGERTGNADLCTLLPNLSLKMNLETVPEKSLEKLTPIANHIAELVNIAIDSRHPYVGSSAFTHKAGLHASGMSKDNTLYEHINASQVGNYTRTTVSELAGRASVITKAKEFNIEFSNDEAKNLIEQVQNLEYEGFQYEAADASLYLLMKKIKGEEPEFFSFESFRVYSERRNSQNVVSEAVCKITVEENRFVTTGEGVGPVDALNKALKSALKNNYPDVDKIKLTDYKVRIIDSSDGTEAKTRVLVEFTDGEMIWSTIGVHENLSLIHI
;
A
#
# COMPACT_ATOMS: atom_id res chain seq x y z
N MET A 1 18.03 -20.89 -1.26
CA MET A 1 18.76 -19.76 -0.68
C MET A 1 17.75 -18.91 0.06
N LYS A 2 18.03 -18.61 1.33
CA LYS A 2 17.21 -17.65 2.10
C LYS A 2 17.64 -16.22 1.78
N ILE A 3 16.66 -15.34 1.67
CA ILE A 3 16.81 -13.89 1.53
C ILE A 3 16.21 -13.24 2.76
N ASP A 4 17.01 -12.48 3.47
CA ASP A 4 16.56 -11.70 4.62
C ASP A 4 15.83 -10.44 4.14
N ILE A 5 14.60 -10.31 4.56
CA ILE A 5 13.73 -9.18 4.22
C ILE A 5 13.78 -8.15 5.33
N PHE A 6 14.21 -6.95 4.95
CA PHE A 6 14.31 -5.81 5.86
C PHE A 6 13.27 -4.76 5.47
N ASP A 7 12.24 -4.62 6.29
CA ASP A 7 11.19 -3.62 6.06
C ASP A 7 11.58 -2.28 6.68
N THR A 8 11.65 -1.24 5.85
CA THR A 8 11.92 0.14 6.30
C THR A 8 10.68 1.06 6.18
N THR A 9 9.48 0.50 6.14
CA THR A 9 8.22 1.27 6.03
C THR A 9 8.10 2.33 7.13
N LEU A 10 8.40 1.95 8.39
CA LEU A 10 8.24 2.84 9.55
C LEU A 10 9.31 3.94 9.66
N ARG A 11 10.41 3.84 8.89
CA ARG A 11 11.46 4.86 8.85
C ARG A 11 11.47 5.59 7.50
N ASP A 12 12.00 4.97 6.45
CA ASP A 12 12.13 5.57 5.11
C ASP A 12 10.76 5.73 4.43
N GLY A 13 9.91 4.71 4.55
CA GLY A 13 8.56 4.77 4.02
C GLY A 13 7.77 5.97 4.54
N PHE A 14 7.92 6.31 5.82
CA PHE A 14 7.21 7.43 6.44
C PHE A 14 7.83 8.80 6.17
N GLN A 15 8.91 8.87 5.41
CA GLN A 15 9.41 10.12 4.85
C GLN A 15 8.63 10.57 3.61
N GLN A 16 7.68 9.77 3.14
CA GLN A 16 6.78 10.16 2.05
C GLN A 16 5.91 11.34 2.44
N GLU A 17 5.75 12.29 1.52
CA GLU A 17 4.83 13.42 1.66
C GLU A 17 3.39 12.92 1.92
N GLY A 18 2.73 13.51 2.93
CA GLY A 18 1.36 13.14 3.31
C GLY A 18 1.25 12.02 4.35
N ILE A 19 2.34 11.32 4.72
CA ILE A 19 2.34 10.29 5.77
C ILE A 19 2.79 10.89 7.11
N SER A 20 1.95 10.83 8.12
CA SER A 20 2.29 11.26 9.48
C SER A 20 1.54 10.44 10.55
N PRO A 21 1.85 9.14 10.70
CA PRO A 21 1.15 8.26 11.61
C PRO A 21 1.43 8.60 13.07
N SER A 22 0.54 8.25 13.98
CA SER A 22 0.78 8.31 15.41
C SER A 22 1.72 7.17 15.85
N VAL A 23 2.24 7.24 17.11
CA VAL A 23 3.00 6.13 17.70
C VAL A 23 2.17 4.84 17.73
N LYS A 24 0.86 4.96 18.01
CA LYS A 24 -0.05 3.82 18.02
C LYS A 24 -0.18 3.17 16.64
N ASP A 25 -0.26 3.99 15.58
CA ASP A 25 -0.33 3.48 14.20
C ASP A 25 0.98 2.80 13.82
N LYS A 26 2.14 3.38 14.17
CA LYS A 26 3.45 2.74 13.96
C LYS A 26 3.53 1.36 14.61
N LEU A 27 3.05 1.21 15.85
CA LEU A 27 3.03 -0.07 16.55
C LEU A 27 2.07 -1.08 15.88
N ALA A 28 0.92 -0.61 15.40
CA ALA A 28 -0.03 -1.45 14.68
C ALA A 28 0.57 -1.95 13.36
N ILE A 29 1.20 -1.06 12.59
CA ILE A 29 1.86 -1.39 11.32
C ILE A 29 3.02 -2.35 11.55
N ALA A 30 3.84 -2.16 12.61
CA ALA A 30 4.91 -3.11 12.95
C ALA A 30 4.37 -4.53 13.16
N LYS A 31 3.23 -4.68 13.82
CA LYS A 31 2.59 -6.00 14.03
C LYS A 31 2.09 -6.62 12.72
N LEU A 32 1.50 -5.81 11.82
CA LEU A 32 1.05 -6.28 10.51
C LEU A 32 2.24 -6.76 9.66
N ILE A 33 3.35 -6.05 9.68
CA ILE A 33 4.58 -6.41 8.97
C ILE A 33 5.19 -7.69 9.58
N ASP A 34 5.20 -7.82 10.91
CA ASP A 34 5.63 -9.05 11.60
C ASP A 34 4.76 -10.26 11.22
N GLU A 35 3.43 -10.09 11.06
CA GLU A 35 2.54 -11.15 10.61
C GLU A 35 2.84 -11.63 9.18
N LEU A 36 3.43 -10.80 8.34
CA LEU A 36 3.92 -11.17 7.02
C LEU A 36 5.14 -12.08 7.11
N GLY A 37 5.90 -12.00 8.21
CA GLY A 37 7.03 -12.87 8.48
C GLY A 37 8.36 -12.36 7.95
N VAL A 38 8.56 -11.05 7.83
CA VAL A 38 9.84 -10.44 7.48
C VAL A 38 10.86 -10.66 8.60
N ASP A 39 12.15 -10.58 8.27
CA ASP A 39 13.24 -10.82 9.24
C ASP A 39 13.53 -9.59 10.11
N PHE A 40 13.43 -8.39 9.53
CA PHE A 40 13.76 -7.13 10.22
C PHE A 40 12.71 -6.04 9.93
N ILE A 41 12.43 -5.23 10.96
CA ILE A 41 11.58 -4.03 10.88
C ILE A 41 12.37 -2.84 11.41
N GLU A 42 12.66 -1.87 10.55
CA GLU A 42 13.34 -0.63 10.93
C GLU A 42 12.31 0.35 11.51
N GLY A 43 12.32 0.45 12.85
CA GLY A 43 11.29 1.19 13.58
C GLY A 43 11.36 2.71 13.48
N GLY A 44 12.51 3.27 13.11
CA GLY A 44 12.72 4.71 13.01
C GLY A 44 14.05 5.17 13.60
N TRP A 45 14.21 6.48 13.75
CA TRP A 45 15.42 7.14 14.27
C TRP A 45 15.19 7.68 15.70
N PRO A 46 15.56 6.94 16.75
CA PRO A 46 15.21 7.29 18.14
C PRO A 46 15.73 8.67 18.59
N GLY A 47 16.82 9.17 17.99
CA GLY A 47 17.39 10.48 18.27
C GLY A 47 16.77 11.64 17.47
N ALA A 48 15.92 11.39 16.48
CA ALA A 48 15.44 12.41 15.57
C ALA A 48 14.36 13.32 16.17
N SER A 49 13.46 12.76 16.98
CA SER A 49 12.34 13.52 17.55
C SER A 49 11.79 12.86 18.82
N PRO A 50 11.04 13.62 19.65
CA PRO A 50 10.35 13.06 20.82
C PRO A 50 9.37 11.92 20.45
N LYS A 51 8.71 11.98 19.30
CA LYS A 51 7.80 10.95 18.80
C LYS A 51 8.53 9.65 18.48
N GLU A 52 9.69 9.74 17.84
CA GLU A 52 10.52 8.58 17.53
C GLU A 52 11.04 7.92 18.81
N LYS A 53 11.48 8.74 19.79
CA LYS A 53 11.87 8.24 21.11
C LYS A 53 10.70 7.54 21.82
N GLU A 54 9.50 8.13 21.82
CA GLU A 54 8.29 7.56 22.41
C GLU A 54 7.92 6.21 21.76
N PHE A 55 8.10 6.08 20.44
CA PHE A 55 7.87 4.82 19.74
C PHE A 55 8.76 3.71 20.33
N PHE A 56 10.07 3.91 20.44
CA PHE A 56 10.98 2.90 21.00
C PHE A 56 10.72 2.65 22.48
N ASP A 57 10.43 3.68 23.27
CA ASP A 57 10.10 3.52 24.71
C ASP A 57 8.81 2.72 24.92
N THR A 58 7.83 2.84 24.01
CA THR A 58 6.59 2.07 24.03
C THR A 58 6.81 0.66 23.48
N ALA A 59 7.55 0.54 22.37
CA ALA A 59 7.85 -0.74 21.74
C ALA A 59 8.53 -1.74 22.67
N LYS A 60 9.46 -1.27 23.53
CA LYS A 60 10.12 -2.10 24.57
C LYS A 60 9.12 -2.79 25.51
N LYS A 61 7.96 -2.20 25.74
CA LYS A 61 6.97 -2.68 26.72
C LYS A 61 5.83 -3.46 26.06
N ASP A 62 5.36 -2.97 24.91
CA ASP A 62 4.07 -3.35 24.35
C ASP A 62 4.17 -4.00 22.95
N LEU A 63 5.35 -3.95 22.32
CA LEU A 63 5.56 -4.56 21.00
C LEU A 63 6.18 -5.95 21.14
N ASN A 64 5.36 -6.98 20.94
CA ASN A 64 5.85 -8.36 20.85
C ASN A 64 5.82 -8.76 19.37
N LEU A 65 6.98 -8.99 18.79
CA LEU A 65 7.17 -9.49 17.44
C LEU A 65 7.49 -11.00 17.51
N ASN A 66 6.86 -11.79 16.65
CA ASN A 66 7.03 -13.25 16.63
C ASN A 66 8.09 -13.69 15.62
N ASN A 67 8.26 -12.94 14.56
CA ASN A 67 9.14 -13.26 13.43
C ASN A 67 10.27 -12.26 13.30
N ALA A 68 9.95 -10.98 13.25
CA ALA A 68 10.88 -9.91 12.94
C ALA A 68 11.72 -9.46 14.15
N LYS A 69 12.90 -8.95 13.88
CA LYS A 69 13.71 -8.18 14.83
C LYS A 69 13.49 -6.69 14.61
N LEU A 70 13.21 -5.95 15.69
CA LEU A 70 13.14 -4.49 15.62
C LEU A 70 14.55 -3.91 15.51
N VAL A 71 14.73 -3.01 14.54
CA VAL A 71 15.99 -2.31 14.26
C VAL A 71 15.81 -0.82 14.52
N SER A 72 16.77 -0.19 15.20
CA SER A 72 16.84 1.28 15.30
C SER A 72 17.78 1.83 14.23
N PHE A 73 17.40 2.95 13.63
CA PHE A 73 18.19 3.63 12.60
C PHE A 73 18.88 4.86 13.16
N GLY A 74 20.06 5.17 12.66
CA GLY A 74 20.78 6.40 12.95
C GLY A 74 21.90 6.68 11.96
N SER A 75 22.70 7.70 12.25
CA SER A 75 23.89 8.04 11.46
C SER A 75 25.18 7.72 12.21
N THR A 76 26.29 7.74 11.48
CA THR A 76 27.62 7.79 12.11
C THR A 76 27.74 8.99 13.04
N ARG A 77 28.66 8.93 14.02
CA ARG A 77 28.95 10.06 14.93
C ARG A 77 29.22 11.35 14.14
N LYS A 78 28.97 12.48 14.76
CA LYS A 78 29.30 13.79 14.18
C LYS A 78 30.80 14.02 14.12
N LEU A 79 31.23 14.81 13.13
CA LEU A 79 32.58 15.32 13.05
C LEU A 79 32.94 16.08 14.34
N ASN A 80 34.15 15.92 14.84
CA ASN A 80 34.67 16.55 16.09
C ASN A 80 33.93 16.19 17.40
N THR A 81 33.07 15.16 17.37
CA THR A 81 32.42 14.64 18.58
C THR A 81 32.95 13.23 18.87
N LYS A 82 33.28 12.94 20.09
CA LYS A 82 33.61 11.56 20.48
C LYS A 82 32.36 10.70 20.40
N VAL A 83 32.51 9.46 20.01
CA VAL A 83 31.37 8.57 19.77
C VAL A 83 30.51 8.35 21.01
N GLU A 84 31.16 8.21 22.16
CA GLU A 84 30.52 8.05 23.46
C GLU A 84 29.77 9.30 23.96
N GLU A 85 30.08 10.48 23.42
CA GLU A 85 29.46 11.77 23.76
C GLU A 85 28.41 12.19 22.71
N ASP A 86 28.27 11.45 21.61
CA ASP A 86 27.32 11.81 20.56
C ASP A 86 25.88 11.40 20.95
N PRO A 87 24.95 12.36 21.11
CA PRO A 87 23.59 12.07 21.59
C PRO A 87 22.78 11.24 20.59
N GLN A 88 23.11 11.26 19.30
CA GLN A 88 22.43 10.44 18.29
C GLN A 88 22.85 8.97 18.42
N VAL A 89 24.14 8.72 18.65
CA VAL A 89 24.66 7.37 18.88
C VAL A 89 24.18 6.84 20.24
N GLN A 90 24.15 7.68 21.27
CA GLN A 90 23.60 7.29 22.58
C GLN A 90 22.11 6.91 22.49
N ALA A 91 21.31 7.63 21.67
CA ALA A 91 19.91 7.28 21.45
C ALA A 91 19.72 5.89 20.83
N LEU A 92 20.68 5.42 20.01
CA LEU A 92 20.68 4.05 19.47
C LEU A 92 20.91 3.02 20.58
N ILE A 93 21.83 3.30 21.52
CA ILE A 93 22.05 2.45 22.70
C ILE A 93 20.79 2.43 23.59
N ASP A 94 20.21 3.60 23.85
CA ASP A 94 19.02 3.77 24.69
C ASP A 94 17.77 3.12 24.08
N SER A 95 17.71 2.93 22.75
CA SER A 95 16.62 2.21 22.08
C SER A 95 16.50 0.77 22.54
N GLN A 96 17.60 0.15 23.01
CA GLN A 96 17.70 -1.24 23.46
C GLN A 96 17.36 -2.28 22.38
N THR A 97 17.36 -1.91 21.11
CA THR A 97 17.25 -2.87 20.01
C THR A 97 18.51 -3.73 19.91
N GLU A 98 18.36 -5.00 19.58
CA GLU A 98 19.52 -5.90 19.35
C GLU A 98 20.29 -5.48 18.11
N TYR A 99 19.56 -5.08 17.04
CA TYR A 99 20.11 -4.64 15.78
C TYR A 99 20.00 -3.13 15.62
N VAL A 100 21.02 -2.55 15.04
CA VAL A 100 21.10 -1.11 14.72
C VAL A 100 21.52 -0.96 13.27
N CYS A 101 20.82 -0.17 12.48
CA CYS A 101 21.23 0.25 11.15
C CYS A 101 21.79 1.67 11.22
N ILE A 102 23.01 1.88 10.74
CA ILE A 102 23.61 3.21 10.67
C ILE A 102 23.92 3.60 9.23
N VAL A 103 23.58 4.82 8.88
CA VAL A 103 23.92 5.38 7.57
C VAL A 103 25.27 6.13 7.63
N GLY A 104 26.13 5.86 6.65
CA GLY A 104 27.37 6.59 6.43
C GLY A 104 27.55 6.98 4.96
N LYS A 105 28.14 8.16 4.71
CA LYS A 105 28.42 8.63 3.35
C LYS A 105 29.51 7.79 2.69
N SER A 106 29.25 7.33 1.48
CA SER A 106 30.20 6.51 0.69
C SER A 106 30.64 7.16 -0.63
N SER A 107 30.06 8.30 -1.01
CA SER A 107 30.46 9.09 -2.18
C SER A 107 31.39 10.24 -1.78
N ASN A 108 32.47 10.44 -2.52
CA ASN A 108 33.41 11.53 -2.29
C ASN A 108 32.75 12.91 -2.36
N LEU A 109 31.82 13.10 -3.29
CA LEU A 109 31.03 14.33 -3.41
C LEU A 109 30.27 14.65 -2.11
N HIS A 110 29.60 13.67 -1.53
CA HIS A 110 28.81 13.85 -0.32
C HIS A 110 29.69 14.03 0.92
N ILE A 111 30.84 13.36 1.00
CA ILE A 111 31.83 13.57 2.07
C ILE A 111 32.34 15.00 2.05
N THR A 112 32.73 15.50 0.88
CA THR A 112 33.36 16.84 0.75
C THR A 112 32.35 17.98 0.81
N LYS A 113 31.12 17.80 0.27
CA LYS A 113 30.11 18.86 0.16
C LYS A 113 29.05 18.84 1.26
N ALA A 114 28.60 17.65 1.69
CA ALA A 114 27.55 17.54 2.69
C ALA A 114 28.10 17.37 4.10
N LEU A 115 29.17 16.57 4.30
CA LEU A 115 29.84 16.46 5.60
C LEU A 115 30.93 17.54 5.80
N GLU A 116 31.32 18.25 4.74
CA GLU A 116 32.37 19.29 4.76
C GLU A 116 33.69 18.77 5.38
N THR A 117 34.06 17.54 5.04
CA THR A 117 35.24 16.87 5.61
C THR A 117 36.00 16.08 4.54
N ASP A 118 37.08 15.40 4.94
CA ASP A 118 37.85 14.50 4.09
C ASP A 118 37.45 13.03 4.30
N VAL A 119 37.97 12.17 3.42
CA VAL A 119 37.69 10.74 3.40
C VAL A 119 38.17 10.02 4.66
N ASP A 120 39.32 10.39 5.21
CA ASP A 120 39.88 9.73 6.39
C ASP A 120 39.04 10.04 7.65
N ASN A 121 38.53 11.26 7.76
CA ASN A 121 37.58 11.62 8.81
C ASN A 121 36.23 10.88 8.63
N ALA A 122 35.69 10.78 7.41
CA ALA A 122 34.46 10.04 7.16
C ALA A 122 34.61 8.55 7.52
N ILE A 123 35.73 7.94 7.21
CA ILE A 123 36.07 6.57 7.61
C ILE A 123 36.16 6.46 9.13
N SER A 124 36.87 7.38 9.79
CA SER A 124 36.96 7.38 11.27
C SER A 124 35.58 7.49 11.93
N MET A 125 34.69 8.37 11.39
CA MET A 125 33.33 8.49 11.90
C MET A 125 32.56 7.16 11.80
N ALA A 126 32.66 6.46 10.66
CA ALA A 126 32.00 5.17 10.45
C ALA A 126 32.57 4.08 11.36
N VAL A 127 33.90 3.89 11.33
CA VAL A 127 34.61 2.87 12.10
C VAL A 127 34.43 3.04 13.61
N ASP A 128 34.58 4.26 14.14
CA ASP A 128 34.39 4.54 15.57
C ASP A 128 32.95 4.21 15.99
N THR A 129 31.96 4.54 15.14
CA THR A 129 30.54 4.28 15.46
C THR A 129 30.23 2.78 15.43
N VAL A 130 30.67 2.05 14.41
CA VAL A 130 30.49 0.59 14.32
C VAL A 130 31.12 -0.09 15.54
N ARG A 131 32.36 0.24 15.85
CA ARG A 131 33.12 -0.34 17.00
C ARG A 131 32.40 -0.07 18.31
N PHE A 132 32.00 1.17 18.57
CA PHE A 132 31.32 1.56 19.81
C PHE A 132 29.97 0.83 19.97
N LEU A 133 29.17 0.72 18.91
CA LEU A 133 27.91 -0.01 18.95
C LEU A 133 28.12 -1.51 19.23
N LYS A 134 29.13 -2.13 18.61
CA LYS A 134 29.51 -3.54 18.88
C LYS A 134 30.02 -3.75 20.31
N GLU A 135 30.83 -2.84 20.85
CA GLU A 135 31.29 -2.88 22.24
C GLU A 135 30.11 -2.77 23.22
N ASN A 136 29.00 -2.14 22.80
CA ASN A 136 27.76 -2.07 23.55
C ASN A 136 26.76 -3.21 23.19
N ASN A 137 27.27 -4.33 22.65
CA ASN A 137 26.52 -5.54 22.29
C ASN A 137 25.40 -5.28 21.27
N ARG A 138 25.60 -4.38 20.32
CA ARG A 138 24.69 -4.19 19.18
C ARG A 138 25.26 -4.90 17.96
N LYS A 139 24.37 -5.50 17.19
CA LYS A 139 24.64 -6.00 15.85
C LYS A 139 24.38 -4.88 14.85
N VAL A 140 25.35 -4.60 13.99
CA VAL A 140 25.35 -3.40 13.19
C VAL A 140 25.15 -3.72 11.71
N PHE A 141 24.13 -3.14 11.11
CA PHE A 141 23.96 -2.97 9.68
C PHE A 141 24.51 -1.61 9.27
N PHE A 142 25.14 -1.55 8.11
CA PHE A 142 25.73 -0.31 7.60
C PHE A 142 25.16 0.04 6.22
N ASP A 143 24.34 1.08 6.16
CA ASP A 143 23.82 1.65 4.92
C ASP A 143 24.85 2.59 4.31
N ALA A 144 25.48 2.16 3.22
CA ALA A 144 26.46 2.95 2.46
C ALA A 144 25.74 3.91 1.51
N GLU A 145 25.41 5.08 2.02
CA GLU A 145 24.60 6.08 1.31
C GLU A 145 25.32 6.61 0.08
N HIS A 146 24.63 6.68 -1.07
CA HIS A 146 25.16 7.05 -2.38
C HIS A 146 26.27 6.12 -2.90
N PHE A 147 26.20 4.81 -2.59
CA PHE A 147 27.24 3.87 -2.96
C PHE A 147 27.44 3.75 -4.46
N PHE A 148 26.34 3.60 -5.21
CA PHE A 148 26.41 3.48 -6.68
C PHE A 148 26.94 4.76 -7.34
N ASP A 149 26.50 5.92 -6.89
CA ASP A 149 27.02 7.20 -7.36
C ASP A 149 28.51 7.34 -7.03
N GLY A 150 28.89 6.94 -5.81
CA GLY A 150 30.27 6.97 -5.38
C GLY A 150 31.19 6.07 -6.21
N LEU A 151 30.74 4.87 -6.58
CA LEU A 151 31.49 3.98 -7.48
C LEU A 151 31.69 4.60 -8.87
N LYS A 152 30.65 5.25 -9.41
CA LYS A 152 30.72 5.92 -10.72
C LYS A 152 31.59 7.17 -10.69
N GLU A 153 31.60 7.90 -9.57
CA GLU A 153 32.35 9.13 -9.38
C GLU A 153 33.84 8.86 -9.08
N ASN A 154 34.09 8.06 -8.02
CA ASN A 154 35.42 7.74 -7.53
C ASN A 154 35.41 6.39 -6.80
N ALA A 155 35.57 5.31 -7.54
CA ALA A 155 35.53 3.95 -7.01
C ALA A 155 36.57 3.70 -5.90
N GLU A 156 37.74 4.33 -5.97
CA GLU A 156 38.82 4.15 -4.98
C GLU A 156 38.36 4.60 -3.59
N VAL A 157 37.74 5.76 -3.49
CA VAL A 157 37.21 6.28 -2.21
C VAL A 157 36.10 5.39 -1.69
N THR A 158 35.14 5.04 -2.53
CA THR A 158 33.99 4.22 -2.13
C THR A 158 34.41 2.84 -1.65
N LEU A 159 35.37 2.20 -2.34
CA LEU A 159 35.91 0.90 -1.96
C LEU A 159 36.78 0.99 -0.68
N LYS A 160 37.49 2.10 -0.45
CA LYS A 160 38.24 2.33 0.81
C LYS A 160 37.30 2.38 2.01
N ILE A 161 36.13 3.00 1.86
CA ILE A 161 35.10 3.02 2.92
C ILE A 161 34.54 1.62 3.14
N LEU A 162 34.17 0.90 2.07
CA LEU A 162 33.72 -0.49 2.15
C LEU A 162 34.74 -1.34 2.91
N ASP A 163 36.02 -1.34 2.50
CA ASP A 163 37.10 -2.11 3.14
C ASP A 163 37.18 -1.80 4.63
N SER A 164 37.12 -0.50 4.99
CA SER A 164 37.27 -0.07 6.37
C SER A 164 36.10 -0.52 7.27
N VAL A 165 34.86 -0.43 6.77
CA VAL A 165 33.65 -0.80 7.52
C VAL A 165 33.50 -2.33 7.63
N VAL A 166 33.76 -3.06 6.54
CA VAL A 166 33.69 -4.53 6.54
C VAL A 166 34.73 -5.12 7.53
N ASN A 167 35.93 -4.54 7.59
CA ASN A 167 36.96 -4.99 8.56
C ASN A 167 36.55 -4.80 10.03
N GLU A 168 35.60 -3.92 10.35
CA GLU A 168 35.03 -3.82 11.71
C GLU A 168 34.01 -4.95 12.00
N GLY A 169 33.66 -5.76 11.00
CA GLY A 169 32.77 -6.92 11.14
C GLY A 169 31.32 -6.51 11.35
N VAL A 170 30.77 -5.69 10.46
CA VAL A 170 29.34 -5.43 10.40
C VAL A 170 28.58 -6.70 10.00
N GLU A 171 27.36 -6.88 10.51
CA GLU A 171 26.50 -8.02 10.14
C GLU A 171 26.18 -8.03 8.66
N CYS A 172 25.87 -6.85 8.10
CA CYS A 172 25.63 -6.66 6.68
C CYS A 172 26.05 -5.26 6.24
N PHE A 173 26.70 -5.18 5.06
CA PHE A 173 27.00 -3.93 4.39
C PHE A 173 26.00 -3.72 3.26
N ILE A 174 25.23 -2.64 3.30
CA ILE A 174 24.11 -2.37 2.40
C ILE A 174 24.52 -1.35 1.33
N PHE A 175 24.42 -1.73 0.07
CA PHE A 175 24.65 -0.87 -1.07
C PHE A 175 23.41 -0.02 -1.34
N CYS A 176 23.49 1.30 -1.11
CA CYS A 176 22.35 2.21 -1.28
C CYS A 176 22.40 2.96 -2.61
N ASP A 177 21.36 2.84 -3.42
CA ASP A 177 21.07 3.72 -4.55
C ASP A 177 20.17 4.86 -4.11
N THR A 178 20.75 5.81 -3.39
CA THR A 178 20.02 6.89 -2.69
C THR A 178 19.33 7.85 -3.66
N ASN A 179 19.88 8.04 -4.85
CA ASN A 179 19.29 8.86 -5.91
C ASN A 179 18.30 8.08 -6.79
N GLY A 180 18.26 6.75 -6.68
CA GLY A 180 17.34 5.89 -7.43
C GLY A 180 17.58 5.91 -8.94
N GLY A 181 18.82 6.22 -9.37
CA GLY A 181 19.15 6.42 -10.77
C GLY A 181 19.88 5.25 -11.45
N THR A 182 20.22 4.21 -10.70
CA THR A 182 20.99 3.07 -11.23
C THR A 182 20.09 2.14 -12.06
N LEU A 183 20.59 1.70 -13.22
CA LEU A 183 19.90 0.76 -14.10
C LEU A 183 20.27 -0.70 -13.77
N PRO A 184 19.42 -1.70 -14.07
CA PRO A 184 19.66 -3.09 -13.67
C PRO A 184 20.97 -3.70 -14.19
N HIS A 185 21.42 -3.35 -15.39
CA HIS A 185 22.69 -3.82 -15.91
C HIS A 185 23.89 -3.20 -15.17
N GLU A 186 23.80 -1.91 -14.76
CA GLU A 186 24.81 -1.25 -13.95
C GLU A 186 24.95 -1.90 -12.56
N VAL A 187 23.83 -2.32 -11.94
CA VAL A 187 23.87 -3.07 -10.68
C VAL A 187 24.74 -4.32 -10.83
N THR A 188 24.56 -5.06 -11.92
CA THR A 188 25.34 -6.27 -12.20
C THR A 188 26.81 -5.95 -12.42
N GLU A 189 27.11 -4.96 -13.24
CA GLU A 189 28.48 -4.57 -13.59
C GLU A 189 29.25 -4.05 -12.38
N LEU A 190 28.61 -3.25 -11.51
CA LEU A 190 29.25 -2.62 -10.37
C LEU A 190 29.41 -3.55 -9.17
N LEU A 191 28.41 -4.41 -8.89
CA LEU A 191 28.45 -5.24 -7.68
C LEU A 191 29.16 -6.59 -7.86
N ASN A 192 29.16 -7.18 -9.06
CA ASN A 192 29.76 -8.49 -9.27
C ASN A 192 31.24 -8.56 -8.82
N PRO A 193 32.12 -7.60 -9.21
CA PRO A 193 33.52 -7.62 -8.76
C PRO A 193 33.69 -7.48 -7.24
N ILE A 194 32.74 -6.79 -6.58
CA ILE A 194 32.78 -6.57 -5.14
C ILE A 194 32.38 -7.84 -4.42
N ILE A 195 31.29 -8.47 -4.81
CA ILE A 195 30.79 -9.71 -4.22
C ILE A 195 31.83 -10.83 -4.37
N GLU A 196 32.46 -10.95 -5.52
CA GLU A 196 33.53 -11.93 -5.75
C GLU A 196 34.77 -11.68 -4.85
N LYS A 197 35.07 -10.42 -4.54
CA LYS A 197 36.21 -10.05 -3.68
C LYS A 197 35.97 -10.39 -2.21
N TYR A 198 34.72 -10.37 -1.73
CA TYR A 198 34.35 -10.57 -0.32
C TYR A 198 33.35 -11.72 -0.16
N PRO A 199 33.73 -12.98 -0.44
CA PRO A 199 32.79 -14.12 -0.46
C PRO A 199 32.17 -14.46 0.89
N ASP A 200 32.82 -14.07 1.99
CA ASP A 200 32.35 -14.35 3.35
C ASP A 200 31.56 -13.19 3.98
N GLN A 201 31.48 -12.03 3.30
CA GLN A 201 30.74 -10.88 3.80
C GLN A 201 29.28 -10.96 3.33
N GLU A 202 28.36 -10.75 4.24
CA GLU A 202 26.96 -10.55 3.87
C GLU A 202 26.74 -9.14 3.34
N PHE A 203 26.11 -9.08 2.15
CA PHE A 203 25.75 -7.83 1.49
C PHE A 203 24.24 -7.69 1.39
N GLY A 204 23.81 -6.44 1.50
CA GLY A 204 22.43 -6.01 1.30
C GLY A 204 22.30 -4.94 0.22
N VAL A 205 21.07 -4.66 -0.16
CA VAL A 205 20.72 -3.59 -1.10
C VAL A 205 19.54 -2.78 -0.61
N HIS A 206 19.62 -1.48 -0.90
CA HIS A 206 18.54 -0.51 -0.68
C HIS A 206 18.42 0.38 -1.93
N PHE A 207 17.28 0.31 -2.62
CA PHE A 207 17.05 1.06 -3.86
C PHE A 207 15.87 2.02 -3.71
N GLN A 208 16.11 3.30 -4.01
CA GLN A 208 15.06 4.27 -4.28
C GLN A 208 14.51 4.06 -5.71
N ASN A 209 13.27 4.50 -5.96
CA ASN A 209 12.52 4.13 -7.17
C ASN A 209 12.38 5.25 -8.20
N ASP A 210 13.30 6.22 -8.23
CA ASP A 210 13.20 7.43 -9.05
C ASP A 210 13.14 7.14 -10.55
N ASN A 211 13.83 6.11 -11.00
CA ASN A 211 13.81 5.65 -12.39
C ASN A 211 12.82 4.48 -12.64
N GLY A 212 12.04 4.06 -11.63
CA GLY A 212 11.11 2.95 -11.74
C GLY A 212 11.76 1.56 -11.70
N CYS A 213 13.04 1.45 -11.32
CA CYS A 213 13.79 0.19 -11.40
C CYS A 213 14.10 -0.45 -10.03
N ALA A 214 13.65 0.11 -8.90
CA ALA A 214 14.06 -0.34 -7.58
C ALA A 214 13.81 -1.84 -7.34
N VAL A 215 12.64 -2.36 -7.69
CA VAL A 215 12.34 -3.79 -7.60
C VAL A 215 13.25 -4.61 -8.51
N THR A 216 13.41 -4.20 -9.76
CA THR A 216 14.25 -4.92 -10.74
C THR A 216 15.73 -4.92 -10.33
N ASN A 217 16.21 -3.80 -9.79
CA ASN A 217 17.56 -3.67 -9.25
C ASN A 217 17.80 -4.60 -8.06
N SER A 218 16.81 -4.71 -7.14
CA SER A 218 16.87 -5.65 -6.02
C SER A 218 16.94 -7.10 -6.51
N LEU A 219 16.13 -7.48 -7.50
CA LEU A 219 16.17 -8.82 -8.09
C LEU A 219 17.50 -9.09 -8.81
N ALA A 220 18.08 -8.09 -9.51
CA ALA A 220 19.39 -8.20 -10.15
C ALA A 220 20.49 -8.45 -9.11
N ALA A 221 20.48 -7.72 -8.00
CA ALA A 221 21.45 -7.91 -6.91
C ALA A 221 21.33 -9.30 -6.24
N VAL A 222 20.10 -9.78 -6.02
CA VAL A 222 19.86 -11.13 -5.47
C VAL A 222 20.40 -12.22 -6.42
N ASN A 223 20.30 -12.04 -7.72
CA ASN A 223 20.90 -12.96 -8.71
C ASN A 223 22.43 -13.00 -8.64
N LEU A 224 23.10 -11.98 -8.11
CA LEU A 224 24.53 -11.96 -7.85
C LEU A 224 24.92 -12.61 -6.51
N GLY A 225 23.94 -13.01 -5.69
CA GLY A 225 24.18 -13.63 -4.39
C GLY A 225 23.96 -12.71 -3.19
N VAL A 226 23.47 -11.51 -3.37
CA VAL A 226 23.03 -10.63 -2.26
C VAL A 226 21.88 -11.32 -1.51
N LYS A 227 21.96 -11.34 -0.18
CA LYS A 227 21.00 -12.08 0.67
C LYS A 227 20.12 -11.20 1.53
N HIS A 228 20.38 -9.91 1.62
CA HIS A 228 19.62 -8.96 2.41
C HIS A 228 19.02 -7.88 1.52
N VAL A 229 17.71 -7.71 1.56
CA VAL A 229 17.00 -6.76 0.70
C VAL A 229 16.13 -5.84 1.54
N GLN A 230 16.37 -4.52 1.41
CA GLN A 230 15.55 -3.50 2.03
C GLN A 230 14.44 -3.03 1.07
N GLY A 231 13.28 -2.69 1.64
CA GLY A 231 12.17 -2.13 0.91
C GLY A 231 11.04 -1.68 1.84
N THR A 232 9.97 -1.19 1.27
CA THR A 232 8.82 -0.70 2.03
C THR A 232 7.52 -1.33 1.53
N MET A 233 6.56 -1.51 2.43
CA MET A 233 5.21 -1.87 2.05
C MET A 233 4.63 -0.77 1.15
N ASN A 234 3.95 -1.18 0.08
CA ASN A 234 3.36 -0.30 -0.93
C ASN A 234 4.36 0.65 -1.63
N GLY A 235 5.64 0.39 -1.53
CA GLY A 235 6.69 1.22 -2.14
C GLY A 235 6.81 2.62 -1.54
N TYR A 236 6.35 2.85 -0.31
CA TYR A 236 6.40 4.17 0.33
C TYR A 236 7.84 4.70 0.46
N GLY A 237 8.00 6.03 0.53
CA GLY A 237 9.28 6.70 0.72
C GLY A 237 9.35 8.08 0.08
N GLU A 238 10.48 8.73 0.25
CA GLU A 238 10.72 10.04 -0.34
C GLU A 238 10.62 10.00 -1.88
N ARG A 239 10.21 11.11 -2.49
CA ARG A 239 10.08 11.31 -3.94
C ARG A 239 9.15 10.28 -4.59
N THR A 240 9.72 9.21 -5.19
CA THR A 240 8.98 8.14 -5.88
C THR A 240 8.92 6.83 -5.07
N GLY A 241 9.49 6.85 -3.86
CA GLY A 241 9.48 5.73 -2.93
C GLY A 241 10.65 4.78 -3.07
N ASN A 242 10.55 3.65 -2.38
CA ASN A 242 11.54 2.58 -2.29
C ASN A 242 11.18 1.36 -3.14
N ALA A 243 12.04 0.36 -3.14
CA ALA A 243 11.68 -0.97 -3.62
C ALA A 243 10.42 -1.47 -2.91
N ASP A 244 9.37 -1.72 -3.68
CA ASP A 244 8.07 -2.12 -3.17
C ASP A 244 8.05 -3.59 -2.74
N LEU A 245 7.91 -3.85 -1.45
CA LEU A 245 7.84 -5.21 -0.90
C LEU A 245 6.61 -5.98 -1.37
N CYS A 246 5.51 -5.28 -1.68
CA CYS A 246 4.32 -5.94 -2.21
C CYS A 246 4.56 -6.57 -3.60
N THR A 247 5.50 -6.02 -4.36
CA THR A 247 5.95 -6.57 -5.65
C THR A 247 7.17 -7.47 -5.50
N LEU A 248 8.10 -7.12 -4.63
CA LEU A 248 9.37 -7.82 -4.47
C LEU A 248 9.20 -9.22 -3.87
N LEU A 249 8.41 -9.35 -2.79
CA LEU A 249 8.19 -10.63 -2.10
C LEU A 249 7.61 -11.72 -3.02
N PRO A 250 6.53 -11.48 -3.78
CA PRO A 250 6.03 -12.47 -4.71
C PRO A 250 7.03 -12.85 -5.82
N ASN A 251 7.83 -11.88 -6.30
CA ASN A 251 8.86 -12.17 -7.30
C ASN A 251 9.96 -13.08 -6.73
N LEU A 252 10.47 -12.77 -5.55
CA LEU A 252 11.49 -13.59 -4.90
C LEU A 252 10.97 -15.00 -4.59
N SER A 253 9.78 -15.09 -3.95
CA SER A 253 9.23 -16.35 -3.50
C SER A 253 8.66 -17.21 -4.63
N LEU A 254 7.76 -16.65 -5.46
CA LEU A 254 6.97 -17.41 -6.43
C LEU A 254 7.63 -17.52 -7.80
N LYS A 255 8.48 -16.55 -8.19
CA LYS A 255 9.14 -16.56 -9.50
C LYS A 255 10.57 -17.07 -9.44
N MET A 256 11.32 -16.66 -8.41
CA MET A 256 12.71 -17.09 -8.23
C MET A 256 12.84 -18.33 -7.33
N ASN A 257 11.75 -18.79 -6.69
CA ASN A 257 11.72 -19.92 -5.76
C ASN A 257 12.74 -19.78 -4.61
N LEU A 258 12.88 -18.55 -4.08
CA LEU A 258 13.74 -18.26 -2.96
C LEU A 258 12.93 -18.27 -1.65
N GLU A 259 13.60 -18.64 -0.57
CA GLU A 259 13.01 -18.57 0.77
C GLU A 259 13.07 -17.10 1.26
N THR A 260 11.92 -16.53 1.55
CA THR A 260 11.76 -15.16 2.07
C THR A 260 10.86 -15.21 3.31
N VAL A 261 9.58 -14.90 3.15
CA VAL A 261 8.56 -15.05 4.19
C VAL A 261 7.90 -16.43 4.11
N PRO A 262 7.27 -16.94 5.18
CA PRO A 262 6.53 -18.20 5.13
C PRO A 262 5.44 -18.15 4.05
N GLU A 263 5.27 -19.23 3.27
CA GLU A 263 4.32 -19.29 2.15
C GLU A 263 2.90 -18.90 2.55
N LYS A 264 2.42 -19.40 3.69
CA LYS A 264 1.10 -19.05 4.24
C LYS A 264 0.98 -17.58 4.65
N SER A 265 2.09 -16.91 4.96
CA SER A 265 2.10 -15.48 5.28
C SER A 265 1.97 -14.64 4.01
N LEU A 266 2.49 -15.12 2.87
CA LEU A 266 2.35 -14.44 1.60
C LEU A 266 0.87 -14.31 1.16
N GLU A 267 0.01 -15.26 1.53
CA GLU A 267 -1.44 -15.17 1.33
C GLU A 267 -2.10 -13.99 2.09
N LYS A 268 -1.39 -13.39 3.06
CA LYS A 268 -1.84 -12.19 3.78
C LYS A 268 -1.36 -10.88 3.16
N LEU A 269 -0.58 -10.93 2.09
CA LEU A 269 0.09 -9.74 1.53
C LEU A 269 -0.91 -8.65 1.14
N THR A 270 -1.95 -8.99 0.37
CA THR A 270 -2.97 -8.02 -0.06
C THR A 270 -3.77 -7.42 1.12
N PRO A 271 -4.30 -8.19 2.07
CA PRO A 271 -4.96 -7.63 3.26
C PRO A 271 -4.05 -6.72 4.08
N ILE A 272 -2.79 -7.11 4.29
CA ILE A 272 -1.82 -6.31 5.06
C ILE A 272 -1.51 -5.00 4.33
N ALA A 273 -1.23 -5.06 3.02
CA ALA A 273 -0.97 -3.88 2.19
C ALA A 273 -2.12 -2.86 2.27
N ASN A 274 -3.36 -3.33 2.15
CA ASN A 274 -4.55 -2.48 2.26
C ASN A 274 -4.72 -1.90 3.67
N HIS A 275 -4.55 -2.71 4.72
CA HIS A 275 -4.68 -2.23 6.10
C HIS A 275 -3.64 -1.16 6.44
N ILE A 276 -2.39 -1.33 5.99
CA ILE A 276 -1.35 -0.29 6.14
C ILE A 276 -1.75 0.98 5.39
N ALA A 277 -2.27 0.86 4.16
CA ALA A 277 -2.74 1.99 3.36
C ALA A 277 -3.87 2.78 4.07
N GLU A 278 -4.79 2.08 4.73
CA GLU A 278 -5.84 2.69 5.55
C GLU A 278 -5.25 3.44 6.76
N LEU A 279 -4.30 2.83 7.49
CA LEU A 279 -3.67 3.45 8.66
C LEU A 279 -2.88 4.72 8.31
N VAL A 280 -2.27 4.77 7.12
CA VAL A 280 -1.54 5.97 6.65
C VAL A 280 -2.42 6.91 5.82
N ASN A 281 -3.68 6.53 5.55
CA ASN A 281 -4.65 7.29 4.75
C ASN A 281 -4.19 7.59 3.31
N ILE A 282 -3.53 6.61 2.67
CA ILE A 282 -3.11 6.67 1.27
C ILE A 282 -3.65 5.46 0.54
N ALA A 283 -4.60 5.65 -0.38
CA ALA A 283 -5.18 4.56 -1.15
C ALA A 283 -4.15 3.91 -2.09
N ILE A 284 -4.16 2.59 -2.15
CA ILE A 284 -3.36 1.82 -3.11
C ILE A 284 -3.93 2.03 -4.53
N ASP A 285 -3.05 2.21 -5.53
CA ASP A 285 -3.48 2.19 -6.93
C ASP A 285 -4.16 0.84 -7.23
N SER A 286 -5.34 0.88 -7.83
CA SER A 286 -6.07 -0.34 -8.19
C SER A 286 -5.27 -1.27 -9.10
N ARG A 287 -4.31 -0.76 -9.87
CA ARG A 287 -3.42 -1.50 -10.77
C ARG A 287 -2.08 -1.86 -10.15
N HIS A 288 -1.89 -1.61 -8.86
CA HIS A 288 -0.66 -1.98 -8.17
C HIS A 288 -0.36 -3.47 -8.36
N PRO A 289 0.85 -3.86 -8.79
CA PRO A 289 1.19 -5.27 -9.00
C PRO A 289 0.87 -6.11 -7.77
N TYR A 290 0.29 -7.30 -7.98
CA TYR A 290 -0.11 -8.29 -6.98
C TYR A 290 -1.23 -7.86 -6.02
N VAL A 291 -1.18 -6.69 -5.40
CA VAL A 291 -2.07 -6.28 -4.30
C VAL A 291 -3.20 -5.35 -4.72
N GLY A 292 -3.08 -4.71 -5.87
CA GLY A 292 -4.11 -3.80 -6.39
C GLY A 292 -5.42 -4.53 -6.69
N SER A 293 -6.52 -3.85 -6.49
CA SER A 293 -7.86 -4.42 -6.68
C SER A 293 -8.14 -4.84 -8.13
N SER A 294 -7.38 -4.35 -9.10
CA SER A 294 -7.49 -4.71 -10.52
C SER A 294 -6.33 -5.59 -11.02
N ALA A 295 -5.39 -5.98 -10.14
CA ALA A 295 -4.20 -6.73 -10.55
C ALA A 295 -4.52 -8.07 -11.23
N PHE A 296 -5.63 -8.70 -10.86
CA PHE A 296 -6.12 -9.96 -11.42
C PHE A 296 -7.53 -9.79 -12.03
N THR A 297 -7.78 -8.65 -12.67
CA THR A 297 -9.07 -8.33 -13.26
C THR A 297 -9.00 -8.44 -14.78
N HIS A 298 -9.89 -9.24 -15.37
CA HIS A 298 -9.98 -9.46 -16.81
C HIS A 298 -11.24 -8.81 -17.39
N LYS A 299 -11.05 -7.92 -18.38
CA LYS A 299 -12.13 -7.19 -19.06
C LYS A 299 -12.44 -7.75 -20.43
N ALA A 300 -11.44 -8.18 -21.20
CA ALA A 300 -11.60 -8.60 -22.58
C ALA A 300 -12.28 -9.98 -22.69
N GLY A 301 -13.24 -10.13 -23.60
CA GLY A 301 -14.01 -11.35 -23.77
C GLY A 301 -13.19 -12.59 -24.12
N LEU A 302 -12.07 -12.45 -24.86
CA LEU A 302 -11.13 -13.55 -25.11
C LEU A 302 -10.41 -14.01 -23.84
N HIS A 303 -9.98 -13.06 -22.99
CA HIS A 303 -9.37 -13.37 -21.70
C HIS A 303 -10.37 -14.10 -20.79
N ALA A 304 -11.58 -13.56 -20.63
CA ALA A 304 -12.60 -14.19 -19.80
C ALA A 304 -12.97 -15.60 -20.30
N SER A 305 -13.03 -15.81 -21.62
CA SER A 305 -13.25 -17.14 -22.20
C SER A 305 -12.08 -18.10 -21.94
N GLY A 306 -10.85 -17.63 -21.95
CA GLY A 306 -9.68 -18.42 -21.59
C GLY A 306 -9.67 -18.76 -20.11
N MET A 307 -9.87 -17.76 -19.26
CA MET A 307 -9.92 -17.92 -17.80
C MET A 307 -10.98 -18.92 -17.32
N SER A 308 -12.14 -18.96 -17.99
CA SER A 308 -13.19 -19.97 -17.68
C SER A 308 -12.77 -21.42 -17.96
N LYS A 309 -11.70 -21.64 -18.70
CA LYS A 309 -11.15 -22.96 -19.02
C LYS A 309 -9.97 -23.30 -18.12
N ASP A 310 -9.05 -22.35 -17.98
CA ASP A 310 -7.86 -22.48 -17.14
C ASP A 310 -7.27 -21.08 -16.83
N ASN A 311 -7.13 -20.75 -15.56
CA ASN A 311 -6.60 -19.46 -15.11
C ASN A 311 -5.16 -19.23 -15.58
N THR A 312 -4.37 -20.27 -15.70
CA THR A 312 -2.96 -20.19 -16.11
C THR A 312 -2.75 -19.65 -17.53
N LEU A 313 -3.83 -19.58 -18.34
CA LEU A 313 -3.75 -19.02 -19.69
C LEU A 313 -3.50 -17.50 -19.71
N TYR A 314 -3.89 -16.77 -18.65
CA TYR A 314 -3.80 -15.32 -18.59
C TYR A 314 -3.31 -14.78 -17.23
N GLU A 315 -3.07 -15.64 -16.25
CA GLU A 315 -2.49 -15.27 -14.96
C GLU A 315 -1.12 -15.93 -14.78
N HIS A 316 -0.16 -15.14 -14.37
CA HIS A 316 1.21 -15.63 -14.20
C HIS A 316 1.44 -16.32 -12.84
N ILE A 317 0.50 -16.18 -11.89
CA ILE A 317 0.38 -16.88 -10.61
C ILE A 317 -1.10 -17.04 -10.27
N ASN A 318 -1.42 -17.86 -9.28
CA ASN A 318 -2.75 -17.87 -8.69
C ASN A 318 -2.89 -16.65 -7.76
N ALA A 319 -3.92 -15.82 -7.94
CA ALA A 319 -4.16 -14.63 -7.15
C ALA A 319 -4.24 -14.89 -5.64
N SER A 320 -4.78 -16.04 -5.23
CA SER A 320 -4.88 -16.43 -3.81
C SER A 320 -3.53 -16.59 -3.11
N GLN A 321 -2.44 -16.87 -3.84
CA GLN A 321 -1.09 -16.97 -3.28
C GLN A 321 -0.58 -15.67 -2.65
N VAL A 322 -1.18 -14.54 -3.05
CA VAL A 322 -0.88 -13.21 -2.51
C VAL A 322 -2.08 -12.58 -1.77
N GLY A 323 -3.10 -13.37 -1.45
CA GLY A 323 -4.31 -12.92 -0.77
C GLY A 323 -5.22 -12.05 -1.61
N ASN A 324 -5.07 -12.08 -2.95
CA ASN A 324 -5.94 -11.41 -3.90
C ASN A 324 -6.89 -12.43 -4.55
N TYR A 325 -7.73 -12.00 -5.45
CA TYR A 325 -8.66 -12.88 -6.17
C TYR A 325 -8.88 -12.43 -7.62
N THR A 326 -9.10 -13.42 -8.48
CA THR A 326 -9.40 -13.20 -9.90
C THR A 326 -10.81 -12.65 -10.05
N ARG A 327 -10.97 -11.63 -10.89
CA ARG A 327 -12.26 -11.02 -11.22
C ARG A 327 -12.46 -10.92 -12.71
N THR A 328 -13.71 -11.12 -13.14
CA THR A 328 -14.15 -10.79 -14.49
C THR A 328 -15.09 -9.60 -14.39
N THR A 329 -14.81 -8.53 -15.14
CA THR A 329 -15.67 -7.34 -15.18
C THR A 329 -16.56 -7.38 -16.42
N VAL A 330 -17.76 -6.81 -16.29
CA VAL A 330 -18.69 -6.57 -17.41
C VAL A 330 -18.69 -5.09 -17.74
N SER A 331 -18.41 -4.75 -18.98
CA SER A 331 -18.42 -3.39 -19.51
C SER A 331 -18.99 -3.38 -20.94
N GLU A 332 -19.03 -2.23 -21.56
CA GLU A 332 -19.47 -2.05 -22.96
C GLU A 332 -18.76 -2.99 -23.97
N LEU A 333 -17.51 -3.42 -23.66
CA LEU A 333 -16.70 -4.32 -24.48
C LEU A 333 -16.83 -5.79 -24.06
N ALA A 334 -17.69 -6.10 -23.08
CA ALA A 334 -17.85 -7.47 -22.59
C ALA A 334 -18.48 -8.38 -23.64
N GLY A 335 -17.94 -9.58 -23.78
CA GLY A 335 -18.56 -10.63 -24.56
C GLY A 335 -19.66 -11.38 -23.79
N ARG A 336 -20.55 -12.10 -24.50
CA ARG A 336 -21.61 -12.92 -23.85
C ARG A 336 -21.07 -13.91 -22.84
N ALA A 337 -19.91 -14.52 -23.10
CA ALA A 337 -19.26 -15.44 -22.19
C ALA A 337 -18.88 -14.77 -20.84
N SER A 338 -18.37 -13.54 -20.87
CA SER A 338 -18.04 -12.77 -19.66
C SER A 338 -19.28 -12.49 -18.81
N VAL A 339 -20.39 -12.11 -19.47
CA VAL A 339 -21.68 -11.85 -18.80
C VAL A 339 -22.21 -13.12 -18.13
N ILE A 340 -22.19 -14.25 -18.84
CA ILE A 340 -22.66 -15.53 -18.30
C ILE A 340 -21.78 -15.99 -17.12
N THR A 341 -20.47 -15.79 -17.22
CA THR A 341 -19.55 -16.08 -16.12
C THR A 341 -19.85 -15.21 -14.89
N LYS A 342 -20.01 -13.91 -15.10
CA LYS A 342 -20.34 -12.97 -14.01
C LYS A 342 -21.71 -13.25 -13.38
N ALA A 343 -22.70 -13.63 -14.18
CA ALA A 343 -24.02 -14.05 -13.69
C ALA A 343 -23.92 -15.29 -12.79
N LYS A 344 -23.07 -16.26 -13.14
CA LYS A 344 -22.81 -17.45 -12.31
C LYS A 344 -22.16 -17.09 -10.97
N GLU A 345 -21.24 -16.12 -10.93
CA GLU A 345 -20.67 -15.61 -9.68
C GLU A 345 -21.77 -15.10 -8.73
N PHE A 346 -22.83 -14.52 -9.29
CA PHE A 346 -24.00 -14.05 -8.54
C PHE A 346 -25.08 -15.12 -8.33
N ASN A 347 -24.81 -16.37 -8.69
CA ASN A 347 -25.78 -17.48 -8.66
C ASN A 347 -27.03 -17.19 -9.51
N ILE A 348 -26.87 -16.51 -10.66
CA ILE A 348 -27.94 -16.22 -11.62
C ILE A 348 -27.65 -17.01 -12.90
N GLU A 349 -28.62 -17.80 -13.36
CA GLU A 349 -28.54 -18.44 -14.67
C GLU A 349 -28.98 -17.49 -15.76
N PHE A 350 -28.11 -17.21 -16.75
CA PHE A 350 -28.37 -16.35 -17.90
C PHE A 350 -28.32 -17.15 -19.18
N SER A 351 -29.33 -16.98 -20.00
CA SER A 351 -29.37 -17.43 -21.42
C SER A 351 -28.52 -16.52 -22.31
N ASN A 352 -28.20 -16.97 -23.50
CA ASN A 352 -27.47 -16.15 -24.49
C ASN A 352 -28.21 -14.87 -24.88
N ASP A 353 -29.57 -14.93 -24.92
CA ASP A 353 -30.40 -13.78 -25.31
C ASP A 353 -30.46 -12.75 -24.16
N GLU A 354 -30.57 -13.21 -22.90
CA GLU A 354 -30.49 -12.33 -21.72
C GLU A 354 -29.10 -11.69 -21.60
N ALA A 355 -28.02 -12.43 -21.86
CA ALA A 355 -26.68 -11.89 -21.88
C ALA A 355 -26.50 -10.81 -22.98
N LYS A 356 -27.11 -10.99 -24.15
CA LYS A 356 -27.11 -9.98 -25.20
C LYS A 356 -27.88 -8.73 -24.76
N ASN A 357 -29.07 -8.89 -24.19
CA ASN A 357 -29.86 -7.78 -23.65
C ASN A 357 -29.09 -6.99 -22.57
N LEU A 358 -28.40 -7.69 -21.63
CA LEU A 358 -27.60 -7.02 -20.62
C LEU A 358 -26.48 -6.18 -21.25
N ILE A 359 -25.77 -6.71 -22.25
CA ILE A 359 -24.70 -5.98 -22.94
C ILE A 359 -25.24 -4.70 -23.56
N GLU A 360 -26.36 -4.78 -24.27
CA GLU A 360 -27.02 -3.61 -24.91
C GLU A 360 -27.42 -2.56 -23.84
N GLN A 361 -27.98 -2.99 -22.72
CA GLN A 361 -28.34 -2.07 -21.63
C GLN A 361 -27.11 -1.45 -20.96
N VAL A 362 -26.06 -2.23 -20.69
CA VAL A 362 -24.80 -1.72 -20.12
C VAL A 362 -24.17 -0.69 -21.07
N GLN A 363 -24.11 -0.97 -22.38
CA GLN A 363 -23.58 -0.03 -23.37
C GLN A 363 -24.33 1.31 -23.36
N ASN A 364 -25.66 1.27 -23.31
CA ASN A 364 -26.48 2.49 -23.25
C ASN A 364 -26.25 3.27 -21.96
N LEU A 365 -26.22 2.59 -20.83
CA LEU A 365 -26.01 3.23 -19.52
C LEU A 365 -24.57 3.76 -19.38
N GLU A 366 -23.55 3.07 -19.90
CA GLU A 366 -22.19 3.58 -19.92
C GLU A 366 -22.05 4.82 -20.83
N TYR A 367 -22.77 4.88 -21.92
CA TYR A 367 -22.87 6.09 -22.74
C TYR A 367 -23.49 7.28 -21.96
N GLU A 368 -24.45 7.01 -21.08
CA GLU A 368 -25.03 8.01 -20.16
C GLU A 368 -24.11 8.41 -19.01
N GLY A 369 -22.98 7.71 -18.85
CA GLY A 369 -21.95 8.02 -17.84
C GLY A 369 -21.85 7.01 -16.70
N PHE A 370 -22.63 5.95 -16.66
CA PHE A 370 -22.46 4.86 -15.68
C PHE A 370 -21.13 4.13 -15.91
N GLN A 371 -20.70 3.34 -14.93
CA GLN A 371 -19.50 2.49 -15.03
C GLN A 371 -19.71 1.23 -14.20
N TYR A 372 -20.16 0.17 -14.85
CA TYR A 372 -20.51 -1.08 -14.15
C TYR A 372 -19.31 -1.93 -13.74
N GLU A 373 -18.10 -1.69 -14.29
CA GLU A 373 -16.88 -2.42 -13.94
C GLU A 373 -16.53 -2.36 -12.44
N ALA A 374 -16.89 -1.25 -11.80
CA ALA A 374 -16.60 -1.01 -10.39
C ALA A 374 -17.87 -1.03 -9.51
N ALA A 375 -19.00 -1.54 -10.04
CA ALA A 375 -20.31 -1.45 -9.38
C ALA A 375 -21.06 -2.79 -9.43
N ASP A 376 -20.47 -3.82 -8.85
CA ASP A 376 -20.95 -5.19 -8.88
C ASP A 376 -22.40 -5.33 -8.36
N ALA A 377 -22.79 -4.61 -7.31
CA ALA A 377 -24.16 -4.66 -6.80
C ALA A 377 -25.16 -3.98 -7.76
N SER A 378 -24.79 -2.88 -8.42
CA SER A 378 -25.64 -2.28 -9.45
C SER A 378 -25.79 -3.20 -10.65
N LEU A 379 -24.71 -3.90 -11.05
CA LEU A 379 -24.77 -4.91 -12.11
C LEU A 379 -25.69 -6.09 -11.72
N TYR A 380 -25.59 -6.57 -10.50
CA TYR A 380 -26.46 -7.61 -9.95
C TYR A 380 -27.95 -7.21 -10.04
N LEU A 381 -28.30 -5.99 -9.63
CA LEU A 381 -29.67 -5.48 -9.72
C LEU A 381 -30.14 -5.37 -11.17
N LEU A 382 -29.27 -4.92 -12.08
CA LEU A 382 -29.59 -4.87 -13.50
C LEU A 382 -29.85 -6.28 -14.09
N MET A 383 -29.07 -7.29 -13.67
CA MET A 383 -29.30 -8.68 -14.04
C MET A 383 -30.64 -9.20 -13.51
N LYS A 384 -30.98 -8.91 -12.25
CA LYS A 384 -32.28 -9.26 -11.67
C LYS A 384 -33.45 -8.60 -12.39
N LYS A 385 -33.30 -7.35 -12.80
CA LYS A 385 -34.28 -6.62 -13.60
C LYS A 385 -34.54 -7.29 -14.94
N ILE A 386 -33.49 -7.72 -15.65
CA ILE A 386 -33.62 -8.46 -16.93
C ILE A 386 -34.34 -9.79 -16.74
N LYS A 387 -34.17 -10.45 -15.60
CA LYS A 387 -34.91 -11.66 -15.22
C LYS A 387 -36.38 -11.40 -14.88
N GLY A 388 -36.82 -10.15 -14.74
CA GLY A 388 -38.12 -9.80 -14.21
C GLY A 388 -38.24 -10.04 -12.69
N GLU A 389 -37.12 -10.15 -11.98
CA GLU A 389 -37.02 -10.40 -10.55
C GLU A 389 -36.52 -9.13 -9.81
N GLU A 390 -36.83 -7.93 -10.31
CA GLU A 390 -36.37 -6.68 -9.69
C GLU A 390 -36.98 -6.55 -8.28
N PRO A 391 -36.17 -6.59 -7.21
CA PRO A 391 -36.70 -6.46 -5.87
C PRO A 391 -37.10 -5.01 -5.60
N GLU A 392 -38.34 -4.77 -5.33
CA GLU A 392 -38.87 -3.46 -4.93
C GLU A 392 -38.88 -3.37 -3.40
N PHE A 393 -37.76 -2.97 -2.79
CA PHE A 393 -37.65 -2.86 -1.34
C PHE A 393 -38.47 -1.70 -0.77
N PHE A 394 -38.61 -0.62 -1.53
CA PHE A 394 -39.44 0.52 -1.20
C PHE A 394 -39.72 1.34 -2.46
N SER A 395 -40.84 2.04 -2.49
CA SER A 395 -41.10 3.09 -3.48
C SER A 395 -40.83 4.47 -2.87
N PHE A 396 -40.17 5.31 -3.65
CA PHE A 396 -39.72 6.62 -3.23
C PHE A 396 -40.70 7.71 -3.67
N GLU A 397 -41.26 8.48 -2.71
CA GLU A 397 -42.19 9.56 -3.04
C GLU A 397 -41.49 10.90 -3.19
N SER A 398 -40.77 11.33 -2.15
CA SER A 398 -40.07 12.62 -2.14
C SER A 398 -39.08 12.74 -1.00
N PHE A 399 -38.13 13.66 -1.14
CA PHE A 399 -37.26 14.07 -0.04
C PHE A 399 -37.09 15.58 -0.03
N ARG A 400 -36.64 16.11 1.11
CA ARG A 400 -36.17 17.47 1.27
C ARG A 400 -34.93 17.47 2.15
N VAL A 401 -33.94 18.26 1.82
CA VAL A 401 -32.74 18.46 2.64
C VAL A 401 -32.54 19.95 2.84
N TYR A 402 -32.35 20.35 4.08
CA TYR A 402 -32.00 21.71 4.48
C TYR A 402 -30.65 21.69 5.17
N SER A 403 -29.76 22.57 4.74
CA SER A 403 -28.48 22.81 5.44
C SER A 403 -28.51 24.22 6.03
N GLU A 404 -28.34 24.29 7.34
CA GLU A 404 -28.35 25.55 8.09
C GLU A 404 -27.03 25.76 8.79
N ARG A 405 -26.48 26.95 8.68
CA ARG A 405 -25.33 27.37 9.48
C ARG A 405 -25.78 27.95 10.80
N ARG A 406 -25.74 27.14 11.86
CA ARG A 406 -26.06 27.56 13.25
C ARG A 406 -24.78 28.04 13.92
N ASN A 407 -24.59 29.34 14.09
CA ASN A 407 -23.38 29.97 14.63
C ASN A 407 -22.18 29.94 13.67
N SER A 408 -21.05 30.54 14.08
CA SER A 408 -19.91 30.75 13.19
C SER A 408 -19.12 29.47 12.80
N GLN A 409 -19.43 28.30 13.34
CA GLN A 409 -18.61 27.10 13.15
C GLN A 409 -19.36 25.81 12.79
N ASN A 410 -20.67 25.68 13.04
CA ASN A 410 -21.38 24.43 12.79
C ASN A 410 -22.41 24.55 11.67
N VAL A 411 -22.28 23.70 10.65
CA VAL A 411 -23.32 23.46 9.64
C VAL A 411 -24.04 22.18 10.04
N VAL A 412 -25.36 22.23 10.12
CA VAL A 412 -26.22 21.06 10.38
C VAL A 412 -27.12 20.88 9.18
N SER A 413 -27.28 19.63 8.75
CA SER A 413 -28.22 19.28 7.68
C SER A 413 -29.36 18.45 8.26
N GLU A 414 -30.59 18.79 7.87
CA GLU A 414 -31.81 18.06 8.22
C GLU A 414 -32.44 17.54 6.94
N ALA A 415 -32.83 16.26 6.93
CA ALA A 415 -33.54 15.63 5.83
C ALA A 415 -34.91 15.13 6.24
N VAL A 416 -35.87 15.27 5.36
CA VAL A 416 -37.19 14.62 5.43
C VAL A 416 -37.28 13.65 4.27
N CYS A 417 -37.54 12.38 4.53
CA CYS A 417 -37.72 11.33 3.52
C CYS A 417 -39.14 10.79 3.58
N LYS A 418 -39.77 10.61 2.41
CA LYS A 418 -41.10 10.00 2.26
C LYS A 418 -40.98 8.80 1.34
N ILE A 419 -41.24 7.63 1.88
CA ILE A 419 -41.21 6.36 1.15
C ILE A 419 -42.39 5.49 1.51
N THR A 420 -42.69 4.53 0.64
CA THR A 420 -43.65 3.45 0.94
C THR A 420 -42.91 2.12 0.94
N VAL A 421 -43.09 1.35 2.01
CA VAL A 421 -42.52 0.00 2.19
C VAL A 421 -43.69 -0.96 2.39
N GLU A 422 -43.83 -1.96 1.54
CA GLU A 422 -44.91 -2.95 1.61
C GLU A 422 -46.32 -2.29 1.85
N GLU A 423 -46.78 -1.36 1.14
CA GLU A 423 -48.04 -0.64 1.31
C GLU A 423 -48.10 0.36 2.49
N ASN A 424 -47.11 0.36 3.39
CA ASN A 424 -47.04 1.31 4.49
C ASN A 424 -46.24 2.54 4.13
N ARG A 425 -46.86 3.71 4.29
CA ARG A 425 -46.20 5.00 4.02
C ARG A 425 -45.46 5.49 5.25
N PHE A 426 -44.18 5.83 5.07
CA PHE A 426 -43.33 6.39 6.10
C PHE A 426 -42.93 7.84 5.75
N VAL A 427 -42.94 8.70 6.78
CA VAL A 427 -42.38 10.05 6.73
C VAL A 427 -41.40 10.15 7.87
N THR A 428 -40.13 10.20 7.55
CA THR A 428 -39.06 10.17 8.54
C THR A 428 -38.12 11.35 8.38
N THR A 429 -37.42 11.69 9.46
CA THR A 429 -36.45 12.77 9.50
C THR A 429 -35.09 12.25 9.95
N GLY A 430 -34.01 12.91 9.51
CA GLY A 430 -32.66 12.65 9.95
C GLY A 430 -31.87 13.94 10.06
N GLU A 431 -31.03 14.06 11.08
CA GLU A 431 -30.07 15.15 11.25
C GLU A 431 -28.66 14.62 11.07
N GLY A 432 -27.83 15.34 10.32
CA GLY A 432 -26.47 14.92 9.98
C GLY A 432 -25.49 16.07 9.79
N VAL A 433 -24.21 15.74 9.69
CA VAL A 433 -23.14 16.70 9.45
C VAL A 433 -23.13 17.26 8.01
N GLY A 434 -23.87 16.60 7.11
CA GLY A 434 -24.04 17.00 5.72
C GLY A 434 -25.32 16.43 5.10
N PRO A 435 -25.69 16.89 3.87
CA PRO A 435 -26.94 16.49 3.20
C PRO A 435 -27.10 14.98 3.03
N VAL A 436 -26.04 14.28 2.64
CA VAL A 436 -26.04 12.83 2.40
C VAL A 436 -26.22 12.06 3.73
N ASP A 437 -25.51 12.46 4.80
CA ASP A 437 -25.63 11.84 6.12
C ASP A 437 -27.04 12.02 6.71
N ALA A 438 -27.60 13.21 6.59
CA ALA A 438 -28.97 13.47 7.05
C ALA A 438 -30.00 12.62 6.31
N LEU A 439 -29.87 12.53 4.97
CA LEU A 439 -30.78 11.74 4.14
C LEU A 439 -30.64 10.23 4.41
N ASN A 440 -29.41 9.73 4.56
CA ASN A 440 -29.15 8.34 4.91
C ASN A 440 -29.79 7.95 6.26
N LYS A 441 -29.69 8.81 7.28
CA LYS A 441 -30.33 8.59 8.58
C LYS A 441 -31.84 8.60 8.49
N ALA A 442 -32.42 9.51 7.69
CA ALA A 442 -33.86 9.54 7.46
C ALA A 442 -34.34 8.26 6.74
N LEU A 443 -33.64 7.81 5.71
CA LEU A 443 -33.95 6.60 4.96
C LEU A 443 -33.81 5.34 5.83
N LYS A 444 -32.73 5.18 6.55
CA LYS A 444 -32.54 4.06 7.49
C LYS A 444 -33.62 4.01 8.56
N SER A 445 -34.02 5.16 9.09
CA SER A 445 -35.11 5.25 10.06
C SER A 445 -36.46 4.74 9.52
N ALA A 446 -36.71 4.94 8.22
CA ALA A 446 -37.92 4.42 7.56
C ALA A 446 -37.84 2.90 7.30
N LEU A 447 -36.67 2.39 6.95
CA LEU A 447 -36.47 1.01 6.52
C LEU A 447 -36.28 0.01 7.67
N LYS A 448 -35.68 0.42 8.79
CA LYS A 448 -35.23 -0.49 9.86
C LYS A 448 -36.30 -1.41 10.47
N ASN A 449 -37.56 -1.03 10.41
CA ASN A 449 -38.64 -1.85 10.96
C ASN A 449 -38.97 -3.06 10.07
N ASN A 450 -38.87 -2.89 8.74
CA ASN A 450 -39.10 -3.95 7.75
C ASN A 450 -37.81 -4.68 7.44
N TYR A 451 -36.67 -3.96 7.47
CA TYR A 451 -35.32 -4.46 7.14
C TYR A 451 -34.33 -4.16 8.28
N PRO A 452 -34.33 -4.94 9.39
CA PRO A 452 -33.49 -4.65 10.57
C PRO A 452 -31.98 -4.62 10.26
N ASP A 453 -31.53 -5.39 9.25
CA ASP A 453 -30.12 -5.47 8.86
C ASP A 453 -29.59 -4.18 8.21
N VAL A 454 -30.46 -3.24 7.84
CA VAL A 454 -30.05 -1.95 7.26
C VAL A 454 -29.14 -1.15 8.23
N ASP A 455 -29.26 -1.36 9.54
CA ASP A 455 -28.41 -0.71 10.53
C ASP A 455 -26.96 -1.23 10.52
N LYS A 456 -26.74 -2.46 10.03
CA LYS A 456 -25.40 -3.06 9.89
C LYS A 456 -24.64 -2.46 8.71
N ILE A 457 -25.36 -1.94 7.71
CA ILE A 457 -24.76 -1.40 6.47
C ILE A 457 -24.01 -0.10 6.79
N LYS A 458 -22.73 -0.09 6.49
CA LYS A 458 -21.85 1.07 6.66
C LYS A 458 -21.26 1.48 5.31
N LEU A 459 -21.14 2.77 5.11
CA LEU A 459 -20.43 3.37 3.99
C LEU A 459 -18.91 3.25 4.26
N THR A 460 -18.17 2.67 3.31
CA THR A 460 -16.71 2.50 3.40
C THR A 460 -15.96 3.41 2.45
N ASP A 461 -16.50 3.67 1.26
CA ASP A 461 -15.89 4.57 0.29
C ASP A 461 -16.94 5.33 -0.52
N TYR A 462 -16.57 6.54 -0.93
CA TYR A 462 -17.45 7.46 -1.65
C TYR A 462 -16.65 8.28 -2.66
N LYS A 463 -16.76 7.93 -3.94
CA LYS A 463 -16.03 8.59 -5.03
C LYS A 463 -16.98 9.38 -5.91
N VAL A 464 -16.73 10.67 -6.06
CA VAL A 464 -17.52 11.57 -6.89
C VAL A 464 -16.69 12.06 -8.07
N ARG A 465 -17.23 11.97 -9.28
CA ARG A 465 -16.59 12.48 -10.50
C ARG A 465 -17.58 13.24 -11.36
N ILE A 466 -17.22 14.44 -11.77
CA ILE A 466 -17.93 15.19 -12.81
C ILE A 466 -17.63 14.52 -14.15
N ILE A 467 -18.69 14.17 -14.90
CA ILE A 467 -18.56 13.47 -16.18
C ILE A 467 -18.33 14.46 -17.32
N ASP A 468 -19.10 15.54 -17.35
CA ASP A 468 -18.94 16.60 -18.33
C ASP A 468 -18.66 17.93 -17.65
N SER A 469 -17.39 18.37 -17.71
CA SER A 469 -16.95 19.61 -17.06
C SER A 469 -17.35 20.88 -17.85
N SER A 470 -17.87 20.74 -19.09
CA SER A 470 -18.29 21.86 -19.91
C SER A 470 -19.56 22.54 -19.38
N ASP A 471 -20.40 21.81 -18.66
CA ASP A 471 -21.70 22.27 -18.16
C ASP A 471 -21.60 22.96 -16.78
N GLY A 472 -20.40 23.16 -16.25
CA GLY A 472 -20.16 23.88 -15.00
C GLY A 472 -20.89 23.25 -13.80
N THR A 473 -21.76 24.02 -13.12
CA THR A 473 -22.51 23.54 -11.95
C THR A 473 -23.70 22.63 -12.29
N GLU A 474 -24.10 22.56 -13.56
CA GLU A 474 -25.18 21.72 -14.06
C GLU A 474 -24.65 20.35 -14.59
N ALA A 475 -23.35 20.13 -14.52
CA ALA A 475 -22.70 18.93 -15.01
C ALA A 475 -23.22 17.66 -14.32
N LYS A 476 -23.44 16.62 -15.12
CA LYS A 476 -23.75 15.28 -14.59
C LYS A 476 -22.60 14.78 -13.71
N THR A 477 -22.95 14.23 -12.59
CA THR A 477 -22.01 13.68 -11.62
C THR A 477 -22.21 12.17 -11.52
N ARG A 478 -21.13 11.43 -11.60
CA ARG A 478 -21.06 10.01 -11.28
C ARG A 478 -20.62 9.84 -9.84
N VAL A 479 -21.35 9.03 -9.10
CA VAL A 479 -20.97 8.64 -7.74
C VAL A 479 -20.85 7.13 -7.67
N LEU A 480 -19.69 6.66 -7.25
CA LEU A 480 -19.45 5.27 -6.88
C LEU A 480 -19.44 5.21 -5.36
N VAL A 481 -20.23 4.31 -4.80
CA VAL A 481 -20.38 4.15 -3.36
C VAL A 481 -20.09 2.72 -2.98
N GLU A 482 -19.26 2.53 -1.96
CA GLU A 482 -18.93 1.23 -1.42
C GLU A 482 -19.54 1.07 -0.03
N PHE A 483 -20.15 -0.07 0.21
CA PHE A 483 -20.78 -0.41 1.47
C PHE A 483 -20.27 -1.75 2.00
N THR A 484 -20.40 -1.93 3.32
CA THR A 484 -20.18 -3.21 3.98
C THR A 484 -21.22 -3.46 5.08
N ASP A 485 -21.54 -4.73 5.33
CA ASP A 485 -22.27 -5.19 6.51
C ASP A 485 -21.35 -5.79 7.59
N GLY A 486 -20.02 -5.77 7.33
CA GLY A 486 -19.01 -6.37 8.17
C GLY A 486 -18.56 -7.76 7.72
N GLU A 487 -19.29 -8.41 6.81
CA GLU A 487 -18.95 -9.71 6.21
C GLU A 487 -18.62 -9.59 4.72
N MET A 488 -19.36 -8.74 4.01
CA MET A 488 -19.16 -8.50 2.58
C MET A 488 -18.98 -7.02 2.29
N ILE A 489 -18.33 -6.75 1.15
CA ILE A 489 -18.20 -5.41 0.57
C ILE A 489 -18.87 -5.43 -0.79
N TRP A 490 -19.65 -4.39 -1.11
CA TRP A 490 -20.26 -4.23 -2.43
C TRP A 490 -20.29 -2.78 -2.87
N SER A 491 -20.27 -2.57 -4.17
CA SER A 491 -20.21 -1.24 -4.79
C SER A 491 -21.44 -0.99 -5.64
N THR A 492 -21.96 0.23 -5.54
CA THR A 492 -23.09 0.73 -6.35
C THR A 492 -22.69 1.99 -7.10
N ILE A 493 -23.40 2.28 -8.17
CA ILE A 493 -23.17 3.47 -9.00
C ILE A 493 -24.47 4.22 -9.26
N GLY A 494 -24.37 5.55 -9.20
CA GLY A 494 -25.43 6.44 -9.63
C GLY A 494 -24.89 7.59 -10.48
N VAL A 495 -25.69 8.06 -11.43
CA VAL A 495 -25.36 9.18 -12.31
C VAL A 495 -26.54 10.14 -12.35
N HIS A 496 -26.33 11.37 -11.91
CA HIS A 496 -27.34 12.42 -11.95
C HIS A 496 -26.70 13.80 -11.76
N GLU A 497 -27.40 14.86 -12.08
CA GLU A 497 -27.00 16.25 -11.78
C GLU A 497 -27.14 16.57 -10.27
N ASN A 498 -28.02 15.86 -9.57
CA ASN A 498 -28.26 16.05 -8.14
C ASN A 498 -27.71 14.90 -7.31
N LEU A 499 -26.70 15.17 -6.48
CA LEU A 499 -26.03 14.18 -5.62
C LEU A 499 -26.96 13.48 -4.62
N SER A 500 -28.02 14.15 -4.14
CA SER A 500 -28.95 13.52 -3.20
C SER A 500 -29.81 12.46 -3.88
N LEU A 501 -30.14 12.62 -5.17
CA LEU A 501 -30.83 11.59 -5.96
C LEU A 501 -29.94 10.38 -6.23
N ILE A 502 -28.66 10.61 -6.47
CA ILE A 502 -27.70 9.52 -6.65
C ILE A 502 -27.62 8.65 -5.41
N HIS A 503 -27.58 9.25 -4.23
CA HIS A 503 -27.54 8.49 -2.97
C HIS A 503 -28.74 7.57 -2.77
N ILE A 504 -29.92 8.05 -3.15
CA ILE A 504 -31.16 7.27 -3.05
C ILE A 504 -31.17 6.10 -4.00
#